data_5121264dc1862f9db26a8103d06de195
#
_entry.id   5121264dc1862f9db26a8103d06de195
#
_cell.length_a   1.000
_cell.length_b   1.000
_cell.length_c   1.000
_cell.angle_alpha   90.00
_cell.angle_beta   90.00
_cell.angle_gamma   90.00
#
_symmetry.space_group_name_H-M   'P 1'
#
loop_
_entity.id
_entity.type
_entity.pdbx_description
1 polymer ?
#
loop_
_entity_poly.entity_id
_entity_poly.type
_entity_poly.pdbx_seq_one_letter_code
_entity_poly.pdbx_strand_id
1 'polypeptide(L)'
;MLTAALAVLCALLVLVLLVQRPAIWPVLVVLAVLWFALFGVFRYRVRSWVARWVCGGSFEKSKTQFSLEPLSQPAALLSGETVLWYNTEFRTRLMKGEALLVPRVQKVLPGLDLQEARKVSGQLLNLADGVWNAHSSTVPGEAESMTLLVLNEETALRKVEAEYKASRPGYLVFLVDGYDDVFSDMLDSERARLLEGINRVLEDMIGRGTGFLRRVASGRYIAVVEERQLEQFAKRGYDVLDKIRALDPSVNLSISIGIGRGAKTLREAQDMAVQALDMAQGRGGDQAAEMTPDLSLIHISEP
;
A
#
# COMPACT_ATOMS: atom_id res chain seq x y z
N MET A 1 -40.14 -21.86 -3.81
CA MET A 1 -40.88 -23.07 -3.37
C MET A 1 -41.64 -23.75 -4.50
N LEU A 2 -42.43 -23.05 -5.33
CA LEU A 2 -43.18 -23.63 -6.43
C LEU A 2 -42.33 -24.37 -7.46
N THR A 3 -41.13 -23.83 -7.80
CA THR A 3 -40.17 -24.42 -8.77
C THR A 3 -39.51 -25.70 -8.23
N ALA A 4 -39.26 -25.79 -6.93
CA ALA A 4 -38.73 -26.99 -6.31
C ALA A 4 -39.76 -28.11 -6.25
N ALA A 5 -41.02 -27.79 -5.95
CA ALA A 5 -42.14 -28.73 -5.94
C ALA A 5 -42.42 -29.29 -7.35
N LEU A 6 -42.38 -28.42 -8.38
CA LEU A 6 -42.52 -28.84 -9.78
C LEU A 6 -41.38 -29.74 -10.25
N ALA A 7 -40.17 -29.46 -9.85
CA ALA A 7 -38.99 -30.29 -10.17
C ALA A 7 -39.09 -31.67 -9.51
N VAL A 8 -39.55 -31.76 -8.27
CA VAL A 8 -39.76 -33.03 -7.56
C VAL A 8 -40.90 -33.84 -8.21
N LEU A 9 -41.99 -33.18 -8.63
CA LEU A 9 -43.08 -33.84 -9.30
C LEU A 9 -42.66 -34.38 -10.67
N CYS A 10 -41.89 -33.62 -11.45
CA CYS A 10 -41.36 -34.07 -12.74
C CYS A 10 -40.36 -35.25 -12.54
N ALA A 11 -39.53 -35.22 -11.50
CA ALA A 11 -38.57 -36.31 -11.19
C ALA A 11 -39.32 -37.61 -10.82
N LEU A 12 -40.38 -37.52 -10.03
CA LEU A 12 -41.27 -38.65 -9.68
C LEU A 12 -41.99 -39.23 -10.91
N LEU A 13 -42.49 -38.37 -11.78
CA LEU A 13 -43.17 -38.80 -13.00
C LEU A 13 -42.22 -39.53 -13.99
N VAL A 14 -40.99 -38.99 -14.08
CA VAL A 14 -39.87 -39.61 -14.85
C VAL A 14 -39.51 -40.97 -14.25
N LEU A 15 -39.43 -41.09 -12.92
CA LEU A 15 -39.09 -42.34 -12.24
C LEU A 15 -40.15 -43.41 -12.47
N VAL A 16 -41.46 -43.07 -12.42
CA VAL A 16 -42.57 -43.99 -12.68
C VAL A 16 -42.58 -44.44 -14.14
N LEU A 17 -42.30 -43.58 -15.09
CA LEU A 17 -42.22 -43.91 -16.52
C LEU A 17 -40.99 -44.81 -16.86
N LEU A 18 -39.89 -44.63 -16.15
CA LEU A 18 -38.66 -45.42 -16.27
C LEU A 18 -38.87 -46.89 -15.86
N VAL A 19 -39.67 -47.12 -14.83
CA VAL A 19 -39.92 -48.49 -14.32
C VAL A 19 -40.82 -49.29 -15.25
N GLN A 20 -41.68 -48.65 -16.03
CA GLN A 20 -42.70 -49.35 -16.84
C GLN A 20 -42.30 -49.59 -18.29
N ARG A 21 -41.38 -48.85 -18.91
CA ARG A 21 -40.98 -49.05 -20.32
C ARG A 21 -39.56 -48.62 -20.62
N PRO A 22 -38.55 -49.56 -20.74
CA PRO A 22 -37.15 -49.22 -21.01
C PRO A 22 -36.88 -48.58 -22.39
N ALA A 23 -37.82 -48.69 -23.34
CA ALA A 23 -37.72 -48.09 -24.67
C ALA A 23 -37.83 -46.55 -24.68
N ILE A 24 -38.23 -45.91 -23.57
CA ILE A 24 -38.41 -44.47 -23.48
C ILE A 24 -37.12 -43.73 -23.02
N TRP A 25 -36.10 -44.49 -22.62
CA TRP A 25 -34.85 -43.93 -22.11
C TRP A 25 -34.15 -42.92 -23.07
N PRO A 26 -33.99 -43.21 -24.38
CA PRO A 26 -33.32 -42.24 -25.28
C PRO A 26 -34.13 -40.94 -25.43
N VAL A 27 -35.47 -41.00 -25.37
CA VAL A 27 -36.32 -39.81 -25.46
C VAL A 27 -36.15 -38.91 -24.21
N LEU A 28 -36.05 -39.51 -23.03
CA LEU A 28 -35.85 -38.77 -21.78
C LEU A 28 -34.44 -38.14 -21.72
N VAL A 29 -33.41 -38.80 -22.23
CA VAL A 29 -32.06 -38.23 -22.32
C VAL A 29 -32.06 -37.02 -23.27
N VAL A 30 -32.70 -37.12 -24.44
CA VAL A 30 -32.82 -36.01 -25.39
C VAL A 30 -33.59 -34.85 -24.77
N LEU A 31 -34.68 -35.11 -24.07
CA LEU A 31 -35.44 -34.06 -23.37
C LEU A 31 -34.64 -33.39 -22.24
N ALA A 32 -33.85 -34.16 -21.48
CA ALA A 32 -32.97 -33.64 -20.43
C ALA A 32 -31.86 -32.77 -21.02
N VAL A 33 -31.23 -33.17 -22.12
CA VAL A 33 -30.21 -32.38 -22.83
C VAL A 33 -30.82 -31.10 -23.41
N LEU A 34 -31.97 -31.18 -24.03
CA LEU A 34 -32.73 -30.02 -24.54
C LEU A 34 -33.12 -29.06 -23.40
N TRP A 35 -33.58 -29.59 -22.28
CA TRP A 35 -33.92 -28.80 -21.11
C TRP A 35 -32.70 -28.09 -20.52
N PHE A 36 -31.56 -28.80 -20.43
CA PHE A 36 -30.29 -28.20 -19.95
C PHE A 36 -29.76 -27.13 -20.90
N ALA A 37 -29.87 -27.35 -22.22
CA ALA A 37 -29.51 -26.35 -23.22
C ALA A 37 -30.43 -25.13 -23.18
N LEU A 38 -31.75 -25.33 -23.10
CA LEU A 38 -32.74 -24.26 -22.95
C LEU A 38 -32.55 -23.49 -21.64
N PHE A 39 -32.27 -24.17 -20.54
CA PHE A 39 -31.98 -23.55 -19.25
C PHE A 39 -30.69 -22.72 -19.29
N GLY A 40 -29.65 -23.22 -19.97
CA GLY A 40 -28.40 -22.49 -20.20
C GLY A 40 -28.63 -21.21 -21.03
N VAL A 41 -29.37 -21.33 -22.14
CA VAL A 41 -29.73 -20.18 -22.99
C VAL A 41 -30.66 -19.21 -22.24
N PHE A 42 -31.61 -19.69 -21.46
CA PHE A 42 -32.48 -18.87 -20.62
C PHE A 42 -31.68 -18.10 -19.56
N ARG A 43 -30.78 -18.77 -18.83
CA ARG A 43 -29.87 -18.10 -17.87
C ARG A 43 -29.00 -17.07 -18.56
N TYR A 44 -28.46 -17.36 -19.74
CA TYR A 44 -27.65 -16.41 -20.51
C TYR A 44 -28.49 -15.20 -20.95
N ARG A 45 -29.69 -15.41 -21.47
CA ARG A 45 -30.62 -14.35 -21.89
C ARG A 45 -31.14 -13.51 -20.72
N VAL A 46 -31.48 -14.13 -19.59
CA VAL A 46 -31.89 -13.41 -18.38
C VAL A 46 -30.73 -12.57 -17.85
N ARG A 47 -29.51 -13.11 -17.82
CA ARG A 47 -28.30 -12.35 -17.45
C ARG A 47 -28.06 -11.16 -18.38
N SER A 48 -28.16 -11.38 -19.70
CA SER A 48 -27.98 -10.29 -20.67
C SER A 48 -29.12 -9.28 -20.65
N TRP A 49 -30.32 -9.71 -20.26
CA TRP A 49 -31.47 -8.83 -20.08
C TRP A 49 -31.35 -8.01 -18.79
N VAL A 50 -31.02 -8.62 -17.68
CA VAL A 50 -30.75 -7.94 -16.40
C VAL A 50 -29.57 -6.96 -16.56
N ALA A 51 -28.49 -7.39 -17.20
CA ALA A 51 -27.35 -6.52 -17.48
C ALA A 51 -27.77 -5.30 -18.34
N ARG A 52 -28.60 -5.51 -19.36
CA ARG A 52 -29.13 -4.39 -20.18
C ARG A 52 -30.11 -3.52 -19.42
N TRP A 53 -30.91 -4.10 -18.53
CA TRP A 53 -31.89 -3.37 -17.74
C TRP A 53 -31.27 -2.55 -16.62
N VAL A 54 -30.28 -3.09 -15.96
CA VAL A 54 -29.55 -2.44 -14.85
C VAL A 54 -28.53 -1.44 -15.38
N CYS A 55 -27.85 -1.76 -16.48
CA CYS A 55 -26.83 -0.87 -17.08
C CYS A 55 -27.43 0.09 -18.13
N GLY A 56 -28.64 -0.20 -18.62
CA GLY A 56 -29.39 0.64 -19.55
C GLY A 56 -30.69 1.20 -18.96
N GLY A 57 -30.78 1.29 -17.63
CA GLY A 57 -31.99 1.77 -16.93
C GLY A 57 -32.37 3.16 -17.40
N SER A 58 -33.46 3.22 -18.18
CA SER A 58 -34.16 4.45 -18.46
C SER A 58 -34.69 5.01 -17.15
N PHE A 59 -34.12 6.06 -16.64
CA PHE A 59 -34.87 6.96 -15.79
C PHE A 59 -36.01 7.53 -16.68
N GLU A 60 -37.23 7.18 -16.38
CA GLU A 60 -38.44 7.44 -17.19
C GLU A 60 -38.73 8.92 -17.42
N LYS A 61 -37.87 9.84 -16.99
CA LYS A 61 -37.97 11.29 -17.19
C LYS A 61 -36.80 11.92 -17.97
N SER A 62 -35.81 11.16 -18.39
CA SER A 62 -34.66 11.69 -19.14
C SER A 62 -34.28 10.71 -20.25
N LYS A 63 -34.30 11.17 -21.51
CA LYS A 63 -33.91 10.39 -22.70
C LYS A 63 -32.42 10.00 -22.76
N THR A 64 -31.71 10.07 -21.64
CA THR A 64 -30.28 9.77 -21.55
C THR A 64 -30.09 8.39 -20.98
N GLN A 65 -29.67 7.44 -21.80
CA GLN A 65 -29.21 6.12 -21.35
C GLN A 65 -27.83 6.26 -20.74
N PHE A 66 -27.67 6.02 -19.45
CA PHE A 66 -26.36 5.92 -18.81
C PHE A 66 -25.90 4.46 -18.89
N SER A 67 -24.77 4.23 -19.55
CA SER A 67 -24.11 2.94 -19.56
C SER A 67 -22.87 3.00 -18.66
N LEU A 68 -22.65 2.00 -17.81
CA LEU A 68 -21.44 1.83 -17.01
C LEU A 68 -20.30 1.17 -17.81
N GLU A 69 -20.59 0.69 -19.03
CA GLU A 69 -19.60 0.04 -19.90
C GLU A 69 -18.42 0.95 -20.29
N PRO A 70 -18.62 2.27 -20.59
CA PRO A 70 -17.54 3.16 -20.97
C PRO A 70 -16.66 3.64 -19.82
N LEU A 71 -16.89 3.21 -18.57
CA LEU A 71 -16.02 3.57 -17.46
C LEU A 71 -14.62 3.01 -17.72
N SER A 72 -13.61 3.89 -17.62
CA SER A 72 -12.19 3.53 -17.71
C SER A 72 -11.68 2.75 -16.50
N GLN A 73 -12.49 2.65 -15.45
CA GLN A 73 -12.20 1.92 -14.22
C GLN A 73 -12.91 0.56 -14.23
N PRO A 74 -12.27 -0.51 -13.75
CA PRO A 74 -12.94 -1.78 -13.50
C PRO A 74 -14.16 -1.60 -12.61
N ALA A 75 -15.33 -2.02 -13.10
CA ALA A 75 -16.59 -1.93 -12.38
C ALA A 75 -17.37 -3.23 -12.46
N ALA A 76 -18.01 -3.60 -11.36
CA ALA A 76 -18.88 -4.77 -11.26
C ALA A 76 -20.13 -4.47 -10.43
N LEU A 77 -21.23 -5.10 -10.78
CA LEU A 77 -22.47 -5.08 -10.02
C LEU A 77 -22.66 -6.41 -9.33
N LEU A 78 -22.88 -6.38 -8.03
CA LEU A 78 -22.97 -7.55 -7.18
C LEU A 78 -24.37 -7.68 -6.55
N SER A 79 -24.84 -8.93 -6.36
CA SER A 79 -25.89 -9.28 -5.39
C SER A 79 -25.24 -10.17 -4.33
N GLY A 80 -25.06 -9.64 -3.12
CA GLY A 80 -24.22 -10.27 -2.11
C GLY A 80 -22.78 -10.46 -2.63
N GLU A 81 -22.28 -11.71 -2.66
CA GLU A 81 -20.98 -12.06 -3.22
C GLU A 81 -21.01 -12.44 -4.71
N THR A 82 -22.19 -12.48 -5.32
CA THR A 82 -22.35 -12.93 -6.69
C THR A 82 -22.24 -11.76 -7.66
N VAL A 83 -21.37 -11.89 -8.66
CA VAL A 83 -21.20 -10.90 -9.73
C VAL A 83 -22.36 -11.04 -10.73
N LEU A 84 -23.20 -10.01 -10.84
CA LEU A 84 -24.28 -9.95 -11.80
C LEU A 84 -23.84 -9.40 -13.15
N TRP A 85 -22.98 -8.41 -13.11
CA TRP A 85 -22.45 -7.73 -14.28
C TRP A 85 -21.05 -7.16 -13.99
N TYR A 86 -20.26 -7.00 -15.04
CA TYR A 86 -18.96 -6.32 -15.02
C TYR A 86 -18.67 -5.68 -16.39
N ASN A 87 -17.90 -4.58 -16.40
CA ASN A 87 -17.49 -3.90 -17.63
C ASN A 87 -16.27 -4.57 -18.27
N THR A 88 -15.91 -4.10 -19.46
CA THR A 88 -14.73 -4.60 -20.22
C THR A 88 -13.44 -4.42 -19.43
N GLU A 89 -13.25 -3.30 -18.72
CA GLU A 89 -12.06 -3.04 -17.91
C GLU A 89 -11.90 -4.06 -16.76
N PHE A 90 -12.97 -4.40 -16.06
CA PHE A 90 -12.95 -5.44 -15.04
C PHE A 90 -12.52 -6.79 -15.61
N ARG A 91 -13.04 -7.16 -16.79
CA ARG A 91 -12.68 -8.41 -17.44
C ARG A 91 -11.23 -8.45 -17.89
N THR A 92 -10.74 -7.37 -18.51
CA THR A 92 -9.39 -7.35 -19.10
C THR A 92 -8.31 -7.23 -18.04
N ARG A 93 -8.49 -6.37 -17.04
CA ARG A 93 -7.47 -6.09 -16.03
C ARG A 93 -7.47 -7.11 -14.90
N LEU A 94 -8.65 -7.49 -14.38
CA LEU A 94 -8.73 -8.32 -13.17
C LEU A 94 -8.94 -9.80 -13.49
N MET A 95 -9.65 -10.11 -14.57
CA MET A 95 -9.93 -11.50 -14.98
C MET A 95 -9.01 -11.99 -16.11
N LYS A 96 -8.10 -11.13 -16.59
CA LYS A 96 -7.18 -11.44 -17.71
C LYS A 96 -7.90 -12.01 -18.96
N GLY A 97 -9.13 -11.53 -19.19
CA GLY A 97 -9.96 -11.96 -20.31
C GLY A 97 -10.77 -13.24 -20.08
N GLU A 98 -10.55 -13.96 -18.98
CA GLU A 98 -11.30 -15.19 -18.66
C GLU A 98 -12.76 -14.86 -18.28
N ALA A 99 -13.69 -15.72 -18.68
CA ALA A 99 -15.08 -15.61 -18.24
C ALA A 99 -15.26 -16.33 -16.90
N LEU A 100 -15.96 -15.67 -15.95
CA LEU A 100 -16.31 -16.31 -14.69
C LEU A 100 -17.33 -17.43 -14.92
N LEU A 101 -16.92 -18.65 -14.74
CA LEU A 101 -17.82 -19.83 -14.75
C LEU A 101 -18.71 -19.85 -13.51
N VAL A 102 -18.18 -19.40 -12.36
CA VAL A 102 -18.94 -19.22 -11.11
C VAL A 102 -18.70 -17.78 -10.66
N PRO A 103 -19.74 -16.94 -10.68
CA PRO A 103 -19.63 -15.51 -10.52
C PRO A 103 -19.48 -15.08 -9.04
N ARG A 104 -18.54 -15.64 -8.30
CA ARG A 104 -18.20 -15.16 -6.96
C ARG A 104 -17.06 -14.17 -7.02
N VAL A 105 -17.27 -12.97 -6.47
CA VAL A 105 -16.31 -11.87 -6.47
C VAL A 105 -15.00 -12.25 -5.77
N GLN A 106 -15.06 -13.04 -4.71
CA GLN A 106 -13.89 -13.50 -3.94
C GLN A 106 -12.88 -14.32 -4.76
N LYS A 107 -13.28 -14.91 -5.89
CA LYS A 107 -12.33 -15.59 -6.78
C LYS A 107 -11.45 -14.63 -7.57
N VAL A 108 -11.97 -13.45 -7.89
CA VAL A 108 -11.25 -12.42 -8.65
C VAL A 108 -10.54 -11.46 -7.70
N LEU A 109 -11.19 -11.14 -6.59
CA LEU A 109 -10.73 -10.20 -5.58
C LEU A 109 -10.64 -10.91 -4.20
N PRO A 110 -9.60 -11.71 -3.97
CA PRO A 110 -9.40 -12.37 -2.69
C PRO A 110 -9.23 -11.33 -1.58
N GLY A 111 -9.95 -11.52 -0.47
CA GLY A 111 -9.90 -10.63 0.68
C GLY A 111 -10.75 -9.37 0.56
N LEU A 112 -11.61 -9.24 -0.46
CA LEU A 112 -12.54 -8.13 -0.56
C LEU A 112 -13.59 -8.21 0.56
N ASP A 113 -13.67 -7.14 1.35
CA ASP A 113 -14.74 -6.87 2.31
C ASP A 113 -15.59 -5.69 1.81
N LEU A 114 -16.86 -5.96 1.46
CA LEU A 114 -17.76 -4.94 0.93
C LEU A 114 -18.11 -3.86 1.97
N GLN A 115 -18.01 -4.15 3.26
CA GLN A 115 -18.27 -3.17 4.31
C GLN A 115 -17.08 -2.20 4.44
N GLU A 116 -15.85 -2.72 4.38
CA GLU A 116 -14.64 -1.90 4.35
C GLU A 116 -14.59 -1.06 3.08
N ALA A 117 -14.86 -1.65 1.93
CA ALA A 117 -14.92 -0.96 0.64
C ALA A 117 -15.99 0.14 0.56
N ARG A 118 -16.98 0.14 1.47
CA ARG A 118 -18.01 1.18 1.56
C ARG A 118 -17.55 2.45 2.25
N LYS A 119 -16.46 2.38 3.04
CA LYS A 119 -15.90 3.57 3.68
C LYS A 119 -15.38 4.56 2.63
N VAL A 120 -15.28 5.83 3.01
CA VAL A 120 -14.77 6.90 2.12
C VAL A 120 -13.35 6.59 1.63
N SER A 121 -12.52 5.97 2.48
CA SER A 121 -11.16 5.55 2.12
C SER A 121 -11.10 4.38 1.13
N GLY A 122 -12.22 3.63 0.97
CA GLY A 122 -12.21 2.37 0.25
C GLY A 122 -11.44 1.28 0.98
N GLN A 123 -11.26 0.15 0.32
CA GLN A 123 -10.43 -0.97 0.79
C GLN A 123 -9.27 -1.20 -0.17
N LEU A 124 -8.05 -1.21 0.38
CA LEU A 124 -6.85 -1.56 -0.39
C LEU A 124 -6.73 -3.07 -0.54
N LEU A 125 -6.54 -3.51 -1.78
CA LEU A 125 -6.33 -4.89 -2.16
C LEU A 125 -4.98 -5.03 -2.85
N ASN A 126 -4.12 -5.90 -2.32
CA ASN A 126 -2.86 -6.26 -2.95
C ASN A 126 -3.10 -7.48 -3.85
N LEU A 127 -3.22 -7.27 -5.14
CA LEU A 127 -3.37 -8.31 -6.15
C LEU A 127 -2.01 -8.60 -6.80
N ALA A 128 -1.92 -9.72 -7.53
CA ALA A 128 -0.66 -10.15 -8.14
C ALA A 128 -0.06 -9.12 -9.14
N ASP A 129 -0.90 -8.28 -9.72
CA ASP A 129 -0.55 -7.27 -10.74
C ASP A 129 -0.54 -5.83 -10.20
N GLY A 130 -0.79 -5.61 -8.90
CA GLY A 130 -0.70 -4.27 -8.33
C GLY A 130 -1.58 -4.03 -7.11
N VAL A 131 -1.56 -2.78 -6.68
CA VAL A 131 -2.37 -2.28 -5.56
C VAL A 131 -3.64 -1.64 -6.12
N TRP A 132 -4.78 -2.12 -5.65
CA TRP A 132 -6.09 -1.65 -6.07
C TRP A 132 -6.87 -1.11 -4.89
N ASN A 133 -7.57 0.00 -5.08
CA ASN A 133 -8.48 0.54 -4.08
C ASN A 133 -9.93 0.25 -4.52
N ALA A 134 -10.62 -0.56 -3.75
CA ALA A 134 -12.00 -0.96 -4.01
C ALA A 134 -12.97 -0.05 -3.27
N HIS A 135 -13.92 0.50 -4.00
CA HIS A 135 -15.02 1.28 -3.46
C HIS A 135 -16.34 0.59 -3.76
N SER A 136 -17.20 0.47 -2.75
CA SER A 136 -18.54 -0.12 -2.91
C SER A 136 -19.63 0.89 -2.57
N SER A 137 -20.70 0.85 -3.34
CA SER A 137 -21.90 1.68 -3.14
C SER A 137 -23.14 0.84 -3.29
N THR A 138 -24.14 1.05 -2.44
CA THR A 138 -25.42 0.36 -2.54
C THR A 138 -26.30 1.05 -3.57
N VAL A 139 -26.78 0.27 -4.54
CA VAL A 139 -27.75 0.72 -5.54
C VAL A 139 -29.12 0.19 -5.12
N PRO A 140 -30.11 1.04 -4.90
CA PRO A 140 -31.47 0.60 -4.57
C PRO A 140 -32.04 -0.24 -5.72
N GLY A 141 -32.53 -1.43 -5.41
CA GLY A 141 -33.24 -2.30 -6.35
C GLY A 141 -34.65 -2.62 -5.85
N GLU A 142 -35.56 -2.99 -6.76
CA GLU A 142 -36.96 -3.29 -6.41
C GLU A 142 -37.13 -4.54 -5.52
N ALA A 143 -36.21 -5.51 -5.60
CA ALA A 143 -36.32 -6.80 -4.87
C ALA A 143 -35.14 -7.07 -3.93
N GLU A 144 -33.93 -6.65 -4.27
CA GLU A 144 -32.71 -6.82 -3.46
C GLU A 144 -31.79 -5.63 -3.65
N SER A 145 -31.09 -5.22 -2.58
CA SER A 145 -30.08 -4.19 -2.68
C SER A 145 -28.86 -4.71 -3.45
N MET A 146 -28.55 -4.06 -4.57
CA MET A 146 -27.34 -4.36 -5.35
C MET A 146 -26.17 -3.52 -4.87
N THR A 147 -24.96 -4.03 -5.02
CA THR A 147 -23.74 -3.30 -4.70
C THR A 147 -22.96 -3.03 -5.98
N LEU A 148 -22.76 -1.75 -6.29
CA LEU A 148 -21.82 -1.34 -7.32
C LEU A 148 -20.41 -1.32 -6.69
N LEU A 149 -19.49 -2.06 -7.31
CA LEU A 149 -18.08 -2.11 -6.95
C LEU A 149 -17.29 -1.42 -8.06
N VAL A 150 -16.44 -0.47 -7.70
CA VAL A 150 -15.51 0.22 -8.60
C VAL A 150 -14.10 0.10 -8.03
N LEU A 151 -13.13 -0.21 -8.88
CA LEU A 151 -11.73 -0.35 -8.47
C LEU A 151 -10.85 0.70 -9.15
N ASN A 152 -9.98 1.30 -8.35
CA ASN A 152 -8.96 2.22 -8.81
C ASN A 152 -7.58 1.57 -8.67
N GLU A 153 -6.80 1.56 -9.73
CA GLU A 153 -5.42 1.13 -9.65
C GLU A 153 -4.56 2.23 -9.02
N GLU A 154 -3.97 1.94 -7.87
CA GLU A 154 -3.12 2.87 -7.12
C GLU A 154 -1.63 2.48 -7.15
N THR A 155 -1.24 1.49 -7.92
CA THR A 155 0.14 0.98 -7.97
C THR A 155 1.17 2.07 -8.23
N ALA A 156 0.94 2.89 -9.26
CA ALA A 156 1.84 3.99 -9.61
C ALA A 156 1.82 5.08 -8.55
N LEU A 157 0.64 5.45 -8.05
CA LEU A 157 0.49 6.46 -7.00
C LEU A 157 1.23 6.05 -5.72
N ARG A 158 1.06 4.80 -5.29
CA ARG A 158 1.72 4.27 -4.09
C ARG A 158 3.24 4.19 -4.23
N LYS A 159 3.74 3.86 -5.43
CA LYS A 159 5.17 3.88 -5.71
C LYS A 159 5.73 5.30 -5.62
N VAL A 160 5.04 6.27 -6.23
CA VAL A 160 5.45 7.68 -6.18
C VAL A 160 5.39 8.21 -4.74
N GLU A 161 4.34 7.88 -4.00
CA GLU A 161 4.21 8.27 -2.59
C GLU A 161 5.33 7.67 -1.72
N ALA A 162 5.64 6.40 -1.92
CA ALA A 162 6.73 5.72 -1.21
C ALA A 162 8.09 6.35 -1.55
N GLU A 163 8.36 6.61 -2.84
CA GLU A 163 9.58 7.26 -3.28
C GLU A 163 9.68 8.70 -2.76
N TYR A 164 8.58 9.45 -2.79
CA TYR A 164 8.53 10.80 -2.23
C TYR A 164 8.87 10.78 -0.73
N LYS A 165 8.32 9.85 0.05
CA LYS A 165 8.64 9.71 1.48
C LYS A 165 10.10 9.32 1.69
N ALA A 166 10.61 8.37 0.92
CA ALA A 166 11.97 7.86 1.04
C ALA A 166 13.05 8.88 0.61
N SER A 167 12.72 9.76 -0.33
CA SER A 167 13.62 10.80 -0.85
C SER A 167 13.54 12.13 -0.11
N ARG A 168 12.64 12.28 0.88
CA ARG A 168 12.57 13.52 1.66
C ARG A 168 13.89 13.81 2.36
N PRO A 169 14.35 15.08 2.35
CA PRO A 169 15.59 15.43 3.01
C PRO A 169 15.43 15.43 4.54
N GLY A 170 16.35 14.77 5.22
CA GLY A 170 16.59 14.90 6.64
C GLY A 170 17.84 15.71 6.91
N TYR A 171 17.91 16.36 8.05
CA TYR A 171 19.02 17.22 8.46
C TYR A 171 19.73 16.62 9.66
N LEU A 172 21.07 16.59 9.61
CA LEU A 172 21.90 16.13 10.70
C LEU A 172 22.84 17.24 11.13
N VAL A 173 23.03 17.37 12.43
CA VAL A 173 24.07 18.20 13.04
C VAL A 173 24.96 17.29 13.88
N PHE A 174 26.25 17.35 13.62
CA PHE A 174 27.27 16.64 14.40
C PHE A 174 28.06 17.65 15.20
N LEU A 175 28.36 17.30 16.43
CA LEU A 175 29.21 18.09 17.29
C LEU A 175 30.22 17.17 17.98
N VAL A 176 31.51 17.49 17.85
CA VAL A 176 32.58 16.83 18.61
C VAL A 176 32.48 17.34 20.05
N ASP A 177 32.23 16.43 20.98
CA ASP A 177 32.03 16.76 22.38
C ASP A 177 33.36 17.23 23.00
N GLY A 178 33.33 18.27 23.83
CA GLY A 178 34.51 18.81 24.48
C GLY A 178 35.63 19.21 23.51
N TYR A 179 35.32 19.73 22.31
CA TYR A 179 36.27 20.03 21.25
C TYR A 179 37.50 20.82 21.73
N ASP A 180 37.28 21.88 22.49
CA ASP A 180 38.39 22.73 22.97
C ASP A 180 39.23 22.00 23.99
N ASP A 181 38.64 21.23 24.91
CA ASP A 181 39.35 20.44 25.91
C ASP A 181 40.20 19.34 25.27
N VAL A 182 39.64 18.67 24.25
CA VAL A 182 40.30 17.57 23.53
C VAL A 182 41.51 18.07 22.70
N PHE A 183 41.38 19.24 22.08
CA PHE A 183 42.34 19.72 21.08
C PHE A 183 43.29 20.85 21.58
N SER A 184 43.07 21.40 22.79
CA SER A 184 43.88 22.54 23.31
C SER A 184 45.36 22.18 23.48
N ASP A 185 45.64 21.01 24.00
CA ASP A 185 46.99 20.58 24.38
C ASP A 185 47.69 19.68 23.36
N MET A 186 47.04 19.45 22.20
CA MET A 186 47.55 18.59 21.13
C MET A 186 48.52 19.33 20.21
N LEU A 187 49.49 18.61 19.71
CA LEU A 187 50.33 19.07 18.61
C LEU A 187 49.51 19.26 17.34
N ASP A 188 49.83 20.29 16.54
CA ASP A 188 49.10 20.58 15.30
C ASP A 188 49.00 19.38 14.35
N SER A 189 50.04 18.53 14.29
CA SER A 189 50.07 17.34 13.45
C SER A 189 49.11 16.23 13.95
N GLU A 190 48.99 16.06 15.26
CA GLU A 190 48.06 15.08 15.87
C GLU A 190 46.64 15.55 15.72
N ARG A 191 46.39 16.83 15.98
CA ARG A 191 45.10 17.48 15.75
C ARG A 191 44.63 17.34 14.30
N ALA A 192 45.51 17.63 13.33
CA ALA A 192 45.19 17.50 11.92
C ALA A 192 44.81 16.05 11.55
N ARG A 193 45.58 15.05 12.08
CA ARG A 193 45.30 13.63 11.85
C ARG A 193 43.94 13.19 12.41
N LEU A 194 43.60 13.59 13.62
CA LEU A 194 42.31 13.25 14.22
C LEU A 194 41.14 13.92 13.47
N LEU A 195 41.25 15.20 13.11
CA LEU A 195 40.24 15.89 12.33
C LEU A 195 40.03 15.25 10.94
N GLU A 196 41.11 14.81 10.28
CA GLU A 196 41.00 14.06 9.03
C GLU A 196 40.32 12.69 9.25
N GLY A 197 40.61 12.01 10.37
CA GLY A 197 39.93 10.77 10.77
C GLY A 197 38.42 10.97 10.95
N ILE A 198 38.03 12.00 11.68
CA ILE A 198 36.62 12.37 11.89
C ILE A 198 35.96 12.67 10.53
N ASN A 199 36.59 13.49 9.69
CA ASN A 199 36.05 13.81 8.36
C ASN A 199 35.82 12.53 7.54
N ARG A 200 36.79 11.62 7.50
CA ARG A 200 36.69 10.36 6.75
C ARG A 200 35.56 9.47 7.26
N VAL A 201 35.40 9.33 8.59
CA VAL A 201 34.32 8.52 9.18
C VAL A 201 32.94 9.13 8.86
N LEU A 202 32.80 10.46 8.93
CA LEU A 202 31.55 11.14 8.59
C LEU A 202 31.26 11.08 7.09
N GLU A 203 32.25 11.24 6.22
CA GLU A 203 32.12 11.10 4.77
C GLU A 203 31.73 9.67 4.37
N ASP A 204 32.29 8.67 5.02
CA ASP A 204 31.92 7.27 4.80
C ASP A 204 30.48 6.97 5.26
N MET A 205 30.04 7.57 6.37
CA MET A 205 28.65 7.46 6.83
C MET A 205 27.66 8.08 5.85
N ILE A 206 27.93 9.30 5.40
CA ILE A 206 27.02 10.04 4.50
C ILE A 206 27.01 9.42 3.10
N GLY A 207 28.13 8.82 2.69
CA GLY A 207 28.28 8.19 1.39
C GLY A 207 28.48 9.19 0.24
N ARG A 208 28.91 8.67 -0.91
CA ARG A 208 29.11 9.49 -2.11
C ARG A 208 27.84 9.44 -2.98
N GLY A 209 27.15 10.56 -3.11
CA GLY A 209 26.17 10.75 -4.16
C GLY A 209 24.72 11.05 -3.76
N THR A 210 24.27 10.79 -2.53
CA THR A 210 22.88 11.02 -2.11
C THR A 210 22.70 12.05 -0.99
N GLY A 211 23.78 12.55 -0.44
CA GLY A 211 23.78 13.58 0.59
C GLY A 211 25.00 14.48 0.49
N PHE A 212 25.06 15.51 1.31
CA PHE A 212 26.27 16.29 1.46
C PHE A 212 26.64 16.43 2.95
N LEU A 213 27.95 16.53 3.20
CA LEU A 213 28.52 16.82 4.50
C LEU A 213 29.32 18.11 4.39
N ARG A 214 29.20 19.00 5.39
CA ARG A 214 30.01 20.22 5.46
C ARG A 214 30.40 20.52 6.88
N ARG A 215 31.67 20.84 7.10
CA ARG A 215 32.16 21.43 8.33
C ARG A 215 31.76 22.91 8.35
N VAL A 216 31.06 23.37 9.39
CA VAL A 216 30.55 24.75 9.52
C VAL A 216 31.28 25.55 10.59
N ALA A 217 31.89 24.86 11.57
CA ALA A 217 32.70 25.46 12.63
C ALA A 217 33.71 24.43 13.17
N SER A 218 34.54 24.85 14.14
CA SER A 218 35.41 23.94 14.88
C SER A 218 34.57 22.85 15.55
N GLY A 219 34.83 21.59 15.22
CA GLY A 219 34.12 20.45 15.77
C GLY A 219 32.66 20.32 15.36
N ARG A 220 32.09 21.20 14.52
CA ARG A 220 30.70 21.16 14.12
C ARG A 220 30.54 20.88 12.62
N TYR A 221 29.71 19.89 12.31
CA TYR A 221 29.41 19.51 10.94
C TYR A 221 27.89 19.48 10.73
N ILE A 222 27.48 19.68 9.51
CA ILE A 222 26.10 19.50 9.06
C ILE A 222 26.06 18.54 7.89
N ALA A 223 24.99 17.76 7.80
CA ALA A 223 24.72 16.95 6.64
C ALA A 223 23.23 17.01 6.28
N VAL A 224 22.94 16.80 5.01
CA VAL A 224 21.57 16.56 4.52
C VAL A 224 21.61 15.26 3.73
N VAL A 225 20.71 14.36 4.08
CA VAL A 225 20.58 13.04 3.46
C VAL A 225 19.11 12.72 3.21
N GLU A 226 18.85 11.73 2.38
CA GLU A 226 17.50 11.26 2.16
C GLU A 226 16.99 10.41 3.36
N GLU A 227 15.68 10.41 3.59
CA GLU A 227 15.01 9.66 4.66
C GLU A 227 15.39 8.17 4.65
N ARG A 228 15.51 7.56 3.46
CA ARG A 228 15.96 6.16 3.32
C ARG A 228 17.34 5.89 3.92
N GLN A 229 18.23 6.88 3.95
CA GLN A 229 19.54 6.76 4.57
C GLN A 229 19.46 6.91 6.08
N LEU A 230 18.65 7.85 6.59
CA LEU A 230 18.39 7.97 8.03
C LEU A 230 17.85 6.68 8.62
N GLU A 231 16.91 6.02 7.91
CA GLU A 231 16.41 4.70 8.33
C GLU A 231 17.54 3.65 8.40
N GLN A 232 18.49 3.69 7.46
CA GLN A 232 19.63 2.78 7.49
C GLN A 232 20.58 3.07 8.66
N PHE A 233 20.83 4.36 8.96
CA PHE A 233 21.66 4.76 10.09
C PHE A 233 21.03 4.32 11.42
N ALA A 234 19.73 4.54 11.59
CA ALA A 234 18.98 4.09 12.76
C ALA A 234 19.02 2.55 12.91
N LYS A 235 18.83 1.80 11.82
CA LYS A 235 18.95 0.32 11.85
C LYS A 235 20.34 -0.20 12.25
N ARG A 236 21.40 0.59 11.98
CA ARG A 236 22.79 0.27 12.39
C ARG A 236 23.12 0.78 13.78
N GLY A 237 22.16 1.40 14.48
CA GLY A 237 22.38 1.96 15.83
C GLY A 237 23.35 3.13 15.84
N TYR A 238 23.51 3.86 14.73
CA TYR A 238 24.47 4.95 14.60
C TYR A 238 25.91 4.54 14.91
N ASP A 239 26.38 3.46 14.30
CA ASP A 239 27.72 2.86 14.45
C ASP A 239 28.89 3.85 14.22
N VAL A 240 28.61 5.03 13.71
CA VAL A 240 29.55 6.14 13.57
C VAL A 240 30.08 6.62 14.94
N LEU A 241 29.27 6.55 16.00
CA LEU A 241 29.70 6.91 17.35
C LEU A 241 30.91 6.01 17.79
N ASP A 242 30.76 4.69 17.62
CA ASP A 242 31.83 3.73 17.95
C ASP A 242 33.09 3.93 17.08
N LYS A 243 32.87 4.21 15.80
CA LYS A 243 34.01 4.47 14.86
C LYS A 243 34.78 5.71 15.23
N ILE A 244 34.10 6.77 15.71
CA ILE A 244 34.78 7.98 16.18
C ILE A 244 35.57 7.72 17.47
N ARG A 245 34.98 7.01 18.45
CA ARG A 245 35.67 6.61 19.70
C ARG A 245 36.90 5.75 19.40
N ALA A 246 36.86 4.91 18.37
CA ALA A 246 37.94 4.02 17.98
C ALA A 246 39.09 4.72 17.22
N LEU A 247 38.95 6.01 16.83
CA LEU A 247 40.01 6.71 16.08
C LEU A 247 41.29 6.86 16.88
N ASP A 248 41.19 7.17 18.17
CA ASP A 248 42.32 7.21 19.10
C ASP A 248 41.84 6.85 20.51
N PRO A 249 42.10 5.64 20.98
CA PRO A 249 41.72 5.19 22.32
C PRO A 249 42.42 5.92 23.48
N SER A 250 43.51 6.66 23.19
CA SER A 250 44.22 7.45 24.21
C SER A 250 43.56 8.79 24.49
N VAL A 251 42.63 9.21 23.62
CA VAL A 251 41.89 10.47 23.71
C VAL A 251 40.40 10.14 23.92
N ASN A 252 39.79 10.80 24.88
CA ASN A 252 38.34 10.67 25.09
C ASN A 252 37.56 11.43 24.02
N LEU A 253 37.65 10.93 22.77
CA LEU A 253 36.99 11.52 21.61
C LEU A 253 35.58 10.97 21.44
N SER A 254 34.61 11.82 21.49
CA SER A 254 33.19 11.47 21.21
C SER A 254 32.51 12.51 20.35
N ILE A 255 31.33 12.14 19.81
CA ILE A 255 30.52 12.99 18.96
C ILE A 255 29.05 12.86 19.33
N SER A 256 28.36 13.98 19.40
CA SER A 256 26.89 14.01 19.54
C SER A 256 26.23 14.31 18.20
N ILE A 257 25.10 13.65 17.94
CA ILE A 257 24.37 13.77 16.67
C ILE A 257 22.93 14.18 16.95
N GLY A 258 22.52 15.31 16.38
CA GLY A 258 21.11 15.72 16.34
C GLY A 258 20.52 15.50 14.95
N ILE A 259 19.36 14.88 14.85
CA ILE A 259 18.72 14.50 13.61
C ILE A 259 17.30 15.04 13.57
N GLY A 260 16.97 15.82 12.53
CA GLY A 260 15.62 16.27 12.20
C GLY A 260 15.10 15.55 10.97
N ARG A 261 13.99 14.84 11.11
CA ARG A 261 13.41 14.05 10.01
C ARG A 261 11.90 14.22 9.91
N GLY A 262 11.35 13.95 8.73
CA GLY A 262 9.92 14.03 8.49
C GLY A 262 9.34 15.44 8.41
N ALA A 263 10.15 16.49 8.52
CA ALA A 263 9.73 17.88 8.48
C ALA A 263 9.15 18.30 7.13
N LYS A 264 8.32 19.35 7.11
CA LYS A 264 7.76 19.88 5.86
C LYS A 264 8.76 20.72 5.08
N THR A 265 9.70 21.33 5.75
CA THR A 265 10.73 22.20 5.17
C THR A 265 12.11 21.85 5.71
N LEU A 266 13.15 22.17 4.94
CA LEU A 266 14.54 21.94 5.37
C LEU A 266 14.89 22.80 6.60
N ARG A 267 14.30 23.98 6.73
CA ARG A 267 14.49 24.85 7.92
C ARG A 267 13.94 24.18 9.16
N GLU A 268 12.72 23.67 9.09
CA GLU A 268 12.11 22.93 10.21
C GLU A 268 12.95 21.70 10.58
N ALA A 269 13.46 20.94 9.58
CA ALA A 269 14.37 19.83 9.83
C ALA A 269 15.66 20.27 10.54
N GLN A 270 16.23 21.41 10.15
CA GLN A 270 17.40 21.98 10.82
C GLN A 270 17.10 22.36 12.27
N ASP A 271 15.98 23.07 12.52
CA ASP A 271 15.59 23.48 13.88
C ASP A 271 15.38 22.25 14.79
N MET A 272 14.76 21.22 14.26
CA MET A 272 14.58 19.93 14.95
C MET A 272 15.92 19.24 15.23
N ALA A 273 16.84 19.22 14.25
CA ALA A 273 18.16 18.61 14.43
C ALA A 273 18.98 19.34 15.51
N VAL A 274 18.90 20.66 15.58
CA VAL A 274 19.57 21.44 16.64
C VAL A 274 18.98 21.12 18.00
N GLN A 275 17.64 21.08 18.12
CA GLN A 275 16.98 20.72 19.39
C GLN A 275 17.33 19.28 19.82
N ALA A 276 17.37 18.34 18.88
CA ALA A 276 17.78 16.97 19.15
C ALA A 276 19.23 16.90 19.64
N LEU A 277 20.12 17.69 19.03
CA LEU A 277 21.52 17.79 19.47
C LEU A 277 21.63 18.34 20.90
N ASP A 278 20.89 19.39 21.22
CA ASP A 278 20.89 19.97 22.58
C ASP A 278 20.40 18.93 23.61
N MET A 279 19.42 18.09 23.24
CA MET A 279 18.98 16.99 24.11
C MET A 279 20.05 15.91 24.29
N ALA A 280 20.78 15.53 23.23
CA ALA A 280 21.88 14.59 23.31
C ALA A 280 22.99 15.12 24.23
N GLN A 281 23.36 16.37 24.09
CA GLN A 281 24.35 17.02 24.95
C GLN A 281 23.89 17.16 26.42
N GLY A 282 22.63 17.51 26.64
CA GLY A 282 22.05 17.62 27.98
C GLY A 282 22.06 16.29 28.77
N ARG A 283 22.25 15.16 28.09
CA ARG A 283 22.37 13.81 28.68
C ARG A 283 23.82 13.33 28.83
N GLY A 284 24.76 14.17 28.52
CA GLY A 284 26.19 13.85 28.67
C GLY A 284 26.96 13.73 27.35
N GLY A 285 26.29 13.87 26.21
CA GLY A 285 26.92 13.72 24.89
C GLY A 285 27.11 12.27 24.46
N ASP A 286 27.92 12.04 23.42
CA ASP A 286 28.29 10.71 22.89
C ASP A 286 27.07 9.86 22.44
N GLN A 287 26.07 10.47 21.87
CA GLN A 287 24.81 9.83 21.49
C GLN A 287 24.16 10.48 20.28
N ALA A 288 23.25 9.75 19.62
CA ALA A 288 22.42 10.24 18.55
C ALA A 288 20.96 10.40 19.03
N ALA A 289 20.39 11.58 18.79
CA ALA A 289 18.99 11.87 19.09
C ALA A 289 18.24 12.25 17.82
N GLU A 290 17.04 11.72 17.65
CA GLU A 290 16.15 12.01 16.53
C GLU A 290 14.91 12.79 16.98
N MET A 291 14.49 13.76 16.19
CA MET A 291 13.25 14.51 16.39
C MET A 291 12.40 14.51 15.13
N THR A 292 11.09 14.35 15.32
CA THR A 292 10.06 14.43 14.27
C THR A 292 9.09 15.58 14.54
N PRO A 293 8.25 15.99 13.55
CA PRO A 293 7.29 17.08 13.70
C PRO A 293 6.29 16.92 14.86
N ASP A 294 6.00 15.70 15.26
CA ASP A 294 5.11 15.41 16.39
C ASP A 294 5.77 15.65 17.76
N LEU A 295 6.93 16.33 17.77
CA LEU A 295 7.76 16.62 18.96
C LEU A 295 8.11 15.36 19.78
N SER A 296 7.91 14.19 19.21
CA SER A 296 8.31 12.95 19.85
C SER A 296 9.79 12.67 19.58
N LEU A 297 10.54 12.58 20.67
CA LEU A 297 11.90 12.04 20.65
C LEU A 297 11.77 10.53 20.38
N ILE A 298 12.15 10.10 19.17
CA ILE A 298 11.84 8.73 18.73
C ILE A 298 12.97 7.77 19.07
N HIS A 299 14.20 8.21 19.06
CA HIS A 299 15.34 7.31 19.24
C HIS A 299 16.53 8.02 19.89
N ILE A 300 17.09 7.38 20.90
CA ILE A 300 18.36 7.75 21.48
C ILE A 300 19.21 6.48 21.43
N SER A 301 20.27 6.52 20.63
CA SER A 301 21.30 5.48 20.69
C SER A 301 22.17 5.80 21.90
N GLU A 302 22.02 5.02 22.97
CA GLU A 302 22.95 5.04 24.09
C GLU A 302 24.22 4.25 23.74
N PRO A 303 25.39 4.65 24.32
CA PRO A 303 26.65 3.96 24.09
C PRO A 303 26.64 2.52 24.61
#